data_71a1a0ad461877748b2c80d3f1975a04
#
_entry.id   71a1a0ad461877748b2c80d3f1975a04
#
_cell.length_a   1.000
_cell.length_b   1.000
_cell.length_c   1.000
_cell.angle_alpha   90.00
_cell.angle_beta   90.00
_cell.angle_gamma   90.00
#
_symmetry.space_group_name_H-M   'P 1'
#
loop_
_entity.id
_entity.type
_entity.pdbx_description
1 polymer ?
#
loop_
_entity_poly.entity_id
_entity_poly.type
_entity_poly.pdbx_seq_one_letter_code
_entity_poly.pdbx_strand_id
1 'polypeptide(L)'
;GGISANLSGRSFKGAPRIQSDLQESGKIVINIIVDRNGNVVRATAGGRGTTITNAALTKRVLESARKAKFSPSENAALEQPGTLEYIFILE
;
A
#
# COMPACT_ATOMS: atom_id res chain seq x y z
N GLY A 1 -2.94 2.04 -14.12
CA GLY A 1 -2.94 1.62 -12.75
C GLY A 1 -2.67 2.72 -11.76
N GLY A 2 -2.81 2.43 -10.53
CA GLY A 2 -2.60 3.40 -9.47
C GLY A 2 -2.52 2.74 -8.11
N ILE A 3 -2.44 3.61 -7.10
CA ILE A 3 -2.36 3.19 -5.71
C ILE A 3 -3.54 3.83 -4.99
N SER A 4 -4.31 3.04 -4.27
CA SER A 4 -5.35 3.56 -3.41
C SER A 4 -5.15 3.07 -1.98
N ALA A 5 -5.63 3.86 -1.02
CA ALA A 5 -5.42 3.57 0.39
C ALA A 5 -6.76 3.51 1.11
N ASN A 6 -6.81 2.66 2.13
CA ASN A 6 -7.95 2.57 3.03
C ASN A 6 -7.42 2.67 4.45
N LEU A 7 -7.51 3.86 5.01
CA LEU A 7 -7.08 4.16 6.38
C LEU A 7 -8.04 5.20 6.96
N SER A 8 -8.86 4.78 7.89
CA SER A 8 -9.96 5.59 8.42
C SER A 8 -9.46 6.91 9.01
N GLY A 9 -10.08 8.02 8.58
CA GLY A 9 -9.79 9.34 9.14
C GLY A 9 -8.46 9.96 8.73
N ARG A 10 -7.77 9.39 7.73
CA ARG A 10 -6.47 9.87 7.28
C ARG A 10 -6.47 10.09 5.78
N SER A 11 -5.74 11.10 5.33
CA SER A 11 -5.54 11.35 3.90
C SER A 11 -4.28 10.64 3.42
N PHE A 12 -4.38 9.97 2.28
CA PHE A 12 -3.22 9.36 1.63
C PHE A 12 -2.43 10.43 0.87
N LYS A 13 -1.15 10.56 1.19
CA LYS A 13 -0.31 11.57 0.57
C LYS A 13 0.57 11.03 -0.55
N GLY A 14 0.60 9.73 -0.73
CA GLY A 14 1.30 9.09 -1.82
C GLY A 14 2.31 8.05 -1.39
N ALA A 15 2.77 7.29 -2.38
CA ALA A 15 3.83 6.31 -2.25
C ALA A 15 4.59 6.25 -3.57
N PRO A 16 5.85 5.78 -3.58
CA PRO A 16 6.59 5.66 -4.84
C PRO A 16 5.85 4.80 -5.86
N ARG A 17 5.77 5.28 -7.09
CA ARG A 17 5.14 4.52 -8.18
C ARG A 17 6.01 3.34 -8.55
N ILE A 18 5.35 2.30 -9.04
CA ILE A 18 6.01 1.07 -9.47
C ILE A 18 5.66 0.82 -10.91
N GLN A 19 6.69 0.64 -11.73
CA GLN A 19 6.50 0.17 -13.09
C GLN A 19 6.54 -1.35 -13.07
N SER A 20 5.69 -1.94 -13.89
CA SER A 20 5.59 -3.39 -13.99
C SER A 20 5.65 -3.79 -15.45
N ASP A 21 6.41 -4.85 -15.70
CA ASP A 21 6.46 -5.50 -17.01
C ASP A 21 5.61 -6.77 -17.06
N LEU A 22 4.73 -6.95 -16.08
CA LEU A 22 3.79 -8.06 -16.08
C LEU A 22 2.84 -7.96 -17.26
N GLN A 23 2.51 -9.10 -17.81
CA GLN A 23 1.60 -9.21 -18.95
C GLN A 23 0.19 -9.58 -18.48
N GLU A 24 -0.22 -9.07 -17.31
CA GLU A 24 -1.55 -9.32 -16.77
C GLU A 24 -2.03 -8.13 -15.95
N SER A 25 -3.35 -7.99 -15.89
CA SER A 25 -3.99 -7.01 -15.00
C SER A 25 -4.30 -7.67 -13.67
N GLY A 26 -4.32 -6.87 -12.62
CA GLY A 26 -4.66 -7.36 -11.30
C GLY A 26 -4.23 -6.39 -10.23
N LYS A 27 -4.23 -6.86 -8.99
CA LYS A 27 -3.85 -6.01 -7.87
C LYS A 27 -3.08 -6.76 -6.80
N ILE A 28 -2.29 -5.98 -6.06
CA ILE A 28 -1.58 -6.45 -4.87
C ILE A 28 -2.05 -5.58 -3.72
N VAL A 29 -2.58 -6.21 -2.68
CA VAL A 29 -3.05 -5.52 -1.47
C VAL A 29 -2.04 -5.74 -0.36
N ILE A 30 -1.61 -4.64 0.24
CA ILE A 30 -0.64 -4.65 1.34
C ILE A 30 -1.37 -4.24 2.62
N ASN A 31 -1.26 -5.06 3.65
CA ASN A 31 -1.71 -4.67 4.98
C ASN A 31 -0.65 -3.78 5.60
N ILE A 32 -1.07 -2.64 6.13
CA ILE A 32 -0.14 -1.66 6.71
C ILE A 32 -0.55 -1.30 8.12
N ILE A 33 0.44 -0.87 8.90
CA ILE A 33 0.23 -0.22 10.19
C ILE A 33 0.85 1.17 10.09
N VAL A 34 0.08 2.19 10.47
CA VAL A 34 0.48 3.60 10.33
C VAL A 34 0.50 4.26 11.71
N ASP A 35 1.56 5.01 11.98
CA ASP A 35 1.68 5.76 13.24
C ASP A 35 0.94 7.10 13.18
N ARG A 36 0.95 7.85 14.29
CA ARG A 36 0.27 9.14 14.38
C ARG A 36 0.91 10.22 13.49
N ASN A 37 2.16 10.03 13.11
CA ASN A 37 2.86 10.96 12.22
C ASN A 37 2.53 10.73 10.76
N GLY A 38 1.80 9.66 10.43
CA GLY A 38 1.45 9.32 9.06
C GLY A 38 2.47 8.43 8.37
N ASN A 39 3.38 7.84 9.11
CA ASN A 39 4.40 6.95 8.56
C ASN A 39 3.96 5.49 8.68
N VAL A 40 4.27 4.71 7.65
CA VAL A 40 4.04 3.26 7.69
C VAL A 40 5.14 2.63 8.52
N VAL A 41 4.76 1.96 9.60
CA VAL A 41 5.70 1.27 10.50
C VAL A 41 5.77 -0.22 10.26
N ARG A 42 4.81 -0.77 9.51
CA ARG A 42 4.81 -2.19 9.11
C ARG A 42 4.03 -2.34 7.81
N ALA A 43 4.52 -3.20 6.93
CA ALA A 43 3.83 -3.54 5.69
C ALA A 43 3.96 -5.05 5.46
N THR A 44 2.84 -5.70 5.15
CA THR A 44 2.76 -7.14 4.97
C THR A 44 1.97 -7.45 3.71
N ALA A 45 2.52 -8.32 2.86
CA ALA A 45 1.85 -8.75 1.64
C ALA A 45 0.71 -9.74 1.94
N GLY A 46 -0.05 -10.06 0.91
CA GLY A 46 -1.12 -11.06 1.01
C GLY A 46 -2.42 -10.51 1.57
N GLY A 47 -2.64 -9.22 1.46
CA GLY A 47 -3.92 -8.64 1.86
C GLY A 47 -5.07 -9.20 1.03
N ARG A 48 -6.28 -9.18 1.61
CA ARG A 48 -7.48 -9.69 0.96
C ARG A 48 -7.73 -8.94 -0.34
N GLY A 49 -7.97 -9.69 -1.41
CA GLY A 49 -8.21 -9.12 -2.73
C GLY A 49 -6.99 -9.14 -3.63
N THR A 50 -5.83 -9.57 -3.15
CA THR A 50 -4.64 -9.73 -3.97
C THR A 50 -4.89 -10.78 -5.04
N THR A 51 -4.60 -10.43 -6.29
CA THR A 51 -4.75 -11.36 -7.43
C THR A 51 -3.42 -11.65 -8.11
N ILE A 52 -2.39 -10.86 -7.87
CA ILE A 52 -1.06 -11.04 -8.47
C ILE A 52 -0.13 -11.63 -7.41
N THR A 53 0.54 -12.73 -7.74
CA THR A 53 1.40 -13.46 -6.81
C THR A 53 2.88 -13.46 -7.22
N ASN A 54 3.25 -12.65 -8.22
CA ASN A 54 4.65 -12.54 -8.65
C ASN A 54 5.51 -12.03 -7.50
N ALA A 55 6.50 -12.83 -7.08
CA ALA A 55 7.30 -12.53 -5.90
C ALA A 55 8.16 -11.29 -6.07
N ALA A 56 8.78 -11.13 -7.24
CA ALA A 56 9.64 -9.98 -7.50
C ALA A 56 8.84 -8.67 -7.48
N LEU A 57 7.66 -8.66 -8.09
CA LEU A 57 6.78 -7.48 -8.08
C LEU A 57 6.28 -7.21 -6.67
N THR A 58 5.88 -8.23 -5.94
CA THR A 58 5.41 -8.09 -4.55
C THR A 58 6.49 -7.44 -3.67
N LYS A 59 7.74 -7.82 -3.86
CA LYS A 59 8.85 -7.21 -3.10
C LYS A 59 8.95 -5.72 -3.37
N ARG A 60 8.84 -5.31 -4.65
CA ARG A 60 8.90 -3.89 -5.01
C ARG A 60 7.69 -3.12 -4.46
N VAL A 61 6.52 -3.75 -4.47
CA VAL A 61 5.31 -3.16 -3.89
C VAL A 61 5.48 -2.96 -2.39
N LEU A 62 6.05 -3.93 -1.67
CA LEU A 62 6.32 -3.79 -0.24
C LEU A 62 7.28 -2.64 0.05
N GLU A 63 8.32 -2.48 -0.75
CA GLU A 63 9.26 -1.37 -0.59
C GLU A 63 8.56 -0.02 -0.77
N SER A 64 7.68 0.08 -1.77
CA SER A 64 6.87 1.28 -1.99
C SER A 64 5.94 1.54 -0.82
N ALA A 65 5.24 0.51 -0.34
CA ALA A 65 4.28 0.63 0.76
C ALA A 65 4.95 1.14 2.04
N ARG A 66 6.18 0.71 2.31
CA ARG A 66 6.93 1.18 3.48
C ARG A 66 7.26 2.67 3.43
N LYS A 67 7.27 3.25 2.23
CA LYS A 67 7.55 4.68 2.00
C LYS A 67 6.29 5.50 1.83
N ALA A 68 5.12 4.89 1.95
CA ALA A 68 3.85 5.60 1.84
C ALA A 68 3.70 6.60 2.99
N LYS A 69 3.03 7.72 2.69
CA LYS A 69 2.79 8.78 3.66
C LYS A 69 1.31 9.09 3.75
N PHE A 70 0.88 9.37 4.97
CA PHE A 70 -0.48 9.77 5.29
C PHE A 70 -0.47 11.05 6.08
N SER A 71 -1.63 11.71 6.18
CA SER A 71 -1.76 12.87 7.05
C SER A 71 -1.54 12.45 8.51
N PRO A 72 -0.88 13.32 9.32
CA PRO A 72 -0.76 13.03 10.76
C PRO A 72 -2.10 13.15 11.47
N SER A 73 -2.23 12.46 12.60
CA SER A 73 -3.41 12.55 13.45
C SER A 73 -3.03 12.27 14.89
N GLU A 74 -3.13 13.30 15.74
CA GLU A 74 -2.78 13.19 17.15
C GLU A 74 -3.74 12.27 17.91
N ASN A 75 -4.97 12.15 17.42
CA ASN A 75 -6.02 11.39 18.09
C ASN A 75 -6.19 9.96 17.55
N ALA A 76 -5.39 9.58 16.55
CA ALA A 76 -5.44 8.22 16.03
C ALA A 76 -4.81 7.25 17.02
N ALA A 77 -5.07 5.96 16.83
CA ALA A 77 -4.35 4.92 17.55
C ALA A 77 -2.85 5.03 17.28
N LEU A 78 -2.02 4.63 18.25
CA LEU A 78 -0.56 4.64 18.09
C LEU A 78 -0.13 3.81 16.89
N GLU A 79 -0.82 2.71 16.64
CA GLU A 79 -0.61 1.86 15.48
C GLU A 79 -1.97 1.57 14.85
N GLN A 80 -2.24 2.22 13.75
CA GLN A 80 -3.54 2.10 13.08
C GLN A 80 -3.42 1.18 11.87
N PRO A 81 -4.22 0.09 11.81
CA PRO A 81 -4.20 -0.80 10.66
C PRO A 81 -4.95 -0.21 9.48
N GLY A 82 -4.47 -0.50 8.28
CA GLY A 82 -5.11 -0.12 7.04
C GLY A 82 -4.60 -0.96 5.89
N THR A 83 -4.93 -0.56 4.67
CA THR A 83 -4.48 -1.27 3.48
C THR A 83 -4.07 -0.29 2.39
N LEU A 84 -3.15 -0.74 1.54
CA LEU A 84 -2.83 -0.11 0.27
C LEU A 84 -3.14 -1.10 -0.85
N GLU A 85 -3.80 -0.65 -1.90
CA GLU A 85 -4.05 -1.44 -3.09
C GLU A 85 -3.22 -0.87 -4.23
N TYR A 86 -2.39 -1.72 -4.80
CA TYR A 86 -1.61 -1.40 -5.99
C TYR A 86 -2.28 -2.07 -7.18
N ILE A 87 -2.77 -1.27 -8.09
CA ILE A 87 -3.58 -1.74 -9.22
C ILE A 87 -2.72 -1.68 -10.48
N PHE A 88 -2.64 -2.79 -11.19
CA PHE A 88 -1.87 -2.92 -12.41
C PHE A 88 -2.82 -3.21 -13.56
N ILE A 89 -2.73 -2.41 -14.61
CA ILE A 89 -3.61 -2.53 -15.78
C ILE A 89 -2.74 -2.80 -16.99
N LEU A 90 -3.06 -3.87 -17.69
CA LEU A 90 -2.41 -4.20 -18.95
C LEU A 90 -2.97 -3.27 -20.01
N GLU A 91 -2.06 -2.54 -20.67
CA GLU A 91 -2.43 -1.60 -21.73
C GLU A 91 -2.09 -2.11 -23.12
#